data_a890d3d0e56315d32bf92b182f811eda
#
_entry.id   a890d3d0e56315d32bf92b182f811eda
#
_cell.length_a   1.000
_cell.length_b   1.000
_cell.length_c   1.000
_cell.angle_alpha   90.00
_cell.angle_beta   90.00
_cell.angle_gamma   90.00
#
_symmetry.space_group_name_H-M   'P 1'
#
loop_
_entity.id
_entity.type
_entity.pdbx_description
1 polymer ?
#
loop_
_entity_poly.entity_id
_entity_poly.type
_entity_poly.pdbx_seq_one_letter_code
_entity_poly.pdbx_strand_id
1 'polypeptide(L)'
;MLRRHVLAAVAGGTVAMASGAPARSAEDDFQLDALVAVQAYRAVVDTHLSGVLTALKVCARTADARSGNWEAVKGVLTGLAEGIDTEAAIWFARPDGSYNTVEEGPAKQNLSDRAYFPNLLAGKDVLGPLVVSKSTGHRSIITAVPVTEAGKVVGALGVSVRSRLLSDMVIERSSMPADLVLYALDGTGKAALHRDPKRMFRYPSDIGDTSLDKATAGILAQEIGRVSYSIEGKTRIAVFARSKLTGWKFVLARDVG
;
A
#
# COMPACT_ATOMS: atom_id res chain seq x y z
N MET A 1 61.14 4.09 -71.74
CA MET A 1 60.12 3.03 -71.65
C MET A 1 59.24 3.29 -70.39
N LEU A 2 58.09 3.86 -70.57
CA LEU A 2 57.18 4.20 -69.47
C LEU A 2 56.27 2.98 -69.21
N ARG A 3 56.26 2.49 -67.97
CA ARG A 3 55.18 1.58 -67.49
C ARG A 3 54.14 2.37 -66.68
N ARG A 4 52.91 2.44 -67.21
CA ARG A 4 51.75 2.97 -66.57
C ARG A 4 51.24 1.93 -65.57
N HIS A 5 51.13 2.30 -64.32
CA HIS A 5 50.36 1.55 -63.32
C HIS A 5 48.88 2.07 -63.27
N VAL A 6 47.99 1.15 -63.58
CA VAL A 6 46.54 1.39 -63.42
C VAL A 6 46.17 1.07 -61.97
N LEU A 7 45.72 2.07 -61.22
CA LEU A 7 45.08 1.87 -59.90
C LEU A 7 43.59 1.55 -60.13
N ALA A 8 43.16 0.37 -59.69
CA ALA A 8 41.80 0.02 -59.63
C ALA A 8 41.22 0.54 -58.29
N ALA A 9 40.26 1.43 -58.33
CA ALA A 9 39.51 1.89 -57.17
C ALA A 9 38.46 0.86 -56.84
N VAL A 10 38.55 0.26 -55.62
CA VAL A 10 37.48 -0.58 -55.02
C VAL A 10 36.55 0.35 -54.28
N ALA A 11 35.35 0.54 -54.81
CA ALA A 11 34.28 1.23 -54.12
C ALA A 11 33.68 0.29 -53.05
N GLY A 12 34.07 0.49 -51.78
CA GLY A 12 33.47 -0.17 -50.64
C GLY A 12 32.10 0.49 -50.31
N GLY A 13 31.00 -0.15 -50.69
CA GLY A 13 29.68 0.23 -50.27
C GLY A 13 29.46 -0.16 -48.81
N THR A 14 29.45 0.83 -47.92
CA THR A 14 28.98 0.66 -46.52
C THR A 14 27.45 0.55 -46.52
N VAL A 15 26.96 -0.66 -46.38
CA VAL A 15 25.54 -0.88 -46.05
C VAL A 15 25.35 -0.49 -44.58
N ALA A 16 24.82 0.68 -44.33
CA ALA A 16 24.35 1.09 -43.02
C ALA A 16 23.06 0.29 -42.69
N MET A 17 23.22 -0.75 -41.92
CA MET A 17 22.10 -1.42 -41.27
C MET A 17 21.51 -0.43 -40.24
N ALA A 18 20.49 0.32 -40.61
CA ALA A 18 19.68 1.04 -39.67
C ALA A 18 18.85 0.01 -38.90
N SER A 19 19.34 -0.39 -37.72
CA SER A 19 18.57 -1.12 -36.74
C SER A 19 17.54 -0.14 -36.13
N GLY A 20 16.45 0.11 -36.85
CA GLY A 20 15.31 0.83 -36.33
C GLY A 20 14.67 -0.03 -35.24
N ALA A 21 14.89 0.29 -33.97
CA ALA A 21 14.02 -0.19 -32.93
C ALA A 21 12.58 0.22 -33.28
N PRO A 22 11.59 -0.66 -33.17
CA PRO A 22 10.21 -0.29 -33.46
C PRO A 22 9.82 0.93 -32.62
N ALA A 23 9.25 1.95 -33.26
CA ALA A 23 8.75 3.11 -32.55
C ALA A 23 7.66 2.64 -31.57
N ARG A 24 7.84 2.94 -30.28
CA ARG A 24 6.85 2.65 -29.25
C ARG A 24 5.61 3.50 -29.54
N SER A 25 4.43 2.89 -29.33
CA SER A 25 3.19 3.66 -29.36
C SER A 25 3.09 4.54 -28.10
N ALA A 26 2.36 5.64 -28.17
CA ALA A 26 2.08 6.48 -26.99
C ALA A 26 1.37 5.70 -25.86
N GLU A 27 0.70 4.62 -26.22
CA GLU A 27 0.07 3.69 -25.26
C GLU A 27 1.10 2.80 -24.55
N ASP A 28 2.12 2.32 -25.29
CA ASP A 28 3.22 1.52 -24.71
C ASP A 28 4.09 2.36 -23.79
N ASP A 29 4.38 3.61 -24.17
CA ASP A 29 5.13 4.55 -23.32
C ASP A 29 4.34 4.86 -22.04
N PHE A 30 3.02 5.12 -22.15
CA PHE A 30 2.18 5.30 -20.98
C PHE A 30 2.20 4.05 -20.07
N GLN A 31 2.15 2.86 -20.62
CA GLN A 31 2.15 1.63 -19.83
C GLN A 31 3.45 1.47 -19.04
N LEU A 32 4.60 1.76 -19.65
CA LEU A 32 5.90 1.67 -18.97
C LEU A 32 6.00 2.68 -17.83
N ASP A 33 5.66 3.94 -18.09
CA ASP A 33 5.68 5.01 -17.08
C ASP A 33 4.70 4.72 -15.93
N ALA A 34 3.52 4.22 -16.25
CA ALA A 34 2.51 3.86 -15.26
C ALA A 34 2.93 2.64 -14.41
N LEU A 35 3.67 1.67 -14.97
CA LEU A 35 4.24 0.56 -14.19
C LEU A 35 5.30 1.05 -13.20
N VAL A 36 6.16 1.98 -13.60
CA VAL A 36 7.12 2.61 -12.69
C VAL A 36 6.39 3.40 -11.60
N ALA A 37 5.40 4.20 -11.97
CA ALA A 37 4.63 5.02 -11.05
C ALA A 37 3.84 4.18 -10.03
N VAL A 38 3.18 3.07 -10.45
CA VAL A 38 2.46 2.18 -9.51
C VAL A 38 3.41 1.45 -8.57
N GLN A 39 4.62 1.12 -9.01
CA GLN A 39 5.65 0.54 -8.13
C GLN A 39 6.14 1.58 -7.10
N ALA A 40 6.33 2.85 -7.50
CA ALA A 40 6.67 3.93 -6.59
C ALA A 40 5.54 4.16 -5.56
N TYR A 41 4.28 4.22 -6.01
CA TYR A 41 3.11 4.31 -5.15
C TYR A 41 3.10 3.19 -4.10
N ARG A 42 3.23 1.94 -4.55
CA ARG A 42 3.33 0.79 -3.66
C ARG A 42 4.47 0.92 -2.66
N ALA A 43 5.67 1.31 -3.13
CA ALA A 43 6.86 1.41 -2.29
C ALA A 43 6.69 2.45 -1.18
N VAL A 44 6.07 3.60 -1.44
CA VAL A 44 5.79 4.63 -0.43
C VAL A 44 4.89 4.08 0.67
N VAL A 45 3.79 3.38 0.31
CA VAL A 45 2.87 2.78 1.29
C VAL A 45 3.53 1.65 2.05
N ASP A 46 4.22 0.73 1.35
CA ASP A 46 4.91 -0.41 1.99
C ASP A 46 5.98 0.08 2.96
N THR A 47 6.76 1.11 2.60
CA THR A 47 7.78 1.71 3.47
C THR A 47 7.15 2.34 4.72
N HIS A 48 6.06 3.09 4.55
CA HIS A 48 5.37 3.69 5.69
C HIS A 48 4.83 2.62 6.65
N LEU A 49 4.08 1.64 6.15
CA LEU A 49 3.49 0.60 6.98
C LEU A 49 4.55 -0.32 7.64
N SER A 50 5.63 -0.65 6.91
CA SER A 50 6.74 -1.44 7.47
C SER A 50 7.54 -0.66 8.50
N GLY A 51 7.67 0.65 8.32
CA GLY A 51 8.28 1.55 9.32
C GLY A 51 7.50 1.54 10.63
N VAL A 52 6.17 1.71 10.57
CA VAL A 52 5.29 1.61 11.74
C VAL A 52 5.39 0.23 12.41
N LEU A 53 5.37 -0.85 11.62
CA LEU A 53 5.51 -2.20 12.15
C LEU A 53 6.86 -2.40 12.86
N THR A 54 7.94 -1.90 12.28
CA THR A 54 9.29 -1.99 12.85
C THR A 54 9.39 -1.21 14.15
N ALA A 55 8.86 -0.01 14.20
CA ALA A 55 8.82 0.80 15.41
C ALA A 55 8.02 0.12 16.53
N LEU A 56 6.86 -0.44 16.22
CA LEU A 56 6.08 -1.23 17.18
C LEU A 56 6.86 -2.44 17.71
N LYS A 57 7.61 -3.15 16.85
CA LYS A 57 8.48 -4.26 17.28
C LYS A 57 9.57 -3.85 18.24
N VAL A 58 10.15 -2.66 18.03
CA VAL A 58 11.13 -2.10 18.96
C VAL A 58 10.48 -1.79 20.30
N CYS A 59 9.33 -1.08 20.29
CA CYS A 59 8.56 -0.79 21.49
C CYS A 59 8.16 -2.06 22.26
N ALA A 60 7.69 -3.09 21.57
CA ALA A 60 7.25 -4.34 22.19
C ALA A 60 8.35 -5.13 22.94
N ARG A 61 9.63 -4.81 22.66
CA ARG A 61 10.79 -5.44 23.34
C ARG A 61 11.24 -4.69 24.59
N THR A 62 10.70 -3.52 24.88
CA THR A 62 11.05 -2.76 26.10
C THR A 62 10.52 -3.50 27.34
N ALA A 63 11.18 -3.28 28.48
CA ALA A 63 10.73 -3.81 29.77
C ALA A 63 9.35 -3.22 30.13
N ASP A 64 9.13 -1.94 29.83
CA ASP A 64 7.87 -1.24 30.07
C ASP A 64 6.70 -1.87 29.32
N ALA A 65 6.87 -2.17 28.01
CA ALA A 65 5.84 -2.86 27.23
C ALA A 65 5.56 -4.27 27.79
N ARG A 66 6.59 -5.03 28.14
CA ARG A 66 6.47 -6.39 28.68
C ARG A 66 5.86 -6.44 30.08
N SER A 67 5.95 -5.36 30.84
CA SER A 67 5.30 -5.27 32.16
C SER A 67 3.76 -5.39 32.08
N GLY A 68 3.14 -5.09 30.93
CA GLY A 68 1.69 -5.02 30.78
C GLY A 68 1.03 -3.89 31.58
N ASN A 69 1.81 -3.06 32.27
CA ASN A 69 1.33 -1.91 33.03
C ASN A 69 1.09 -0.74 32.06
N TRP A 70 -0.15 -0.26 32.01
CA TRP A 70 -0.51 0.82 31.09
C TRP A 70 0.32 2.10 31.26
N GLU A 71 0.61 2.55 32.47
CA GLU A 71 1.36 3.79 32.70
C GLU A 71 2.79 3.70 32.14
N ALA A 72 3.43 2.56 32.29
CA ALA A 72 4.75 2.31 31.70
C ALA A 72 4.67 2.22 30.15
N VAL A 73 3.69 1.43 29.64
CA VAL A 73 3.47 1.28 28.19
C VAL A 73 3.13 2.62 27.52
N LYS A 74 2.33 3.45 28.18
CA LYS A 74 1.93 4.77 27.67
C LYS A 74 3.13 5.64 27.34
N GLY A 75 4.14 5.67 28.22
CA GLY A 75 5.37 6.44 27.98
C GLY A 75 6.08 6.02 26.68
N VAL A 76 6.21 4.70 26.46
CA VAL A 76 6.81 4.15 25.24
C VAL A 76 6.00 4.51 24.00
N LEU A 77 4.67 4.42 24.07
CA LEU A 77 3.78 4.71 22.94
C LEU A 77 3.65 6.21 22.65
N THR A 78 3.77 7.08 23.65
CA THR A 78 3.82 8.53 23.45
C THR A 78 5.04 8.92 22.63
N GLY A 79 6.24 8.38 22.95
CA GLY A 79 7.43 8.60 22.14
C GLY A 79 7.30 8.05 20.71
N LEU A 80 6.55 6.95 20.52
CA LEU A 80 6.24 6.46 19.18
C LEU A 80 5.32 7.43 18.41
N ALA A 81 4.32 8.02 19.07
CA ALA A 81 3.38 8.94 18.45
C ALA A 81 4.07 10.18 17.87
N GLU A 82 5.10 10.70 18.53
CA GLU A 82 5.88 11.86 18.06
C GLU A 82 6.61 11.58 16.73
N GLY A 83 6.88 10.32 16.42
CA GLY A 83 7.57 9.89 15.19
C GLY A 83 6.68 9.43 14.04
N ILE A 84 5.35 9.46 14.19
CA ILE A 84 4.42 9.01 13.15
C ILE A 84 3.70 10.20 12.54
N ASP A 85 4.01 10.53 11.28
CA ASP A 85 3.44 11.67 10.52
C ASP A 85 1.92 11.54 10.22
N THR A 86 1.30 10.43 10.59
CA THR A 86 -0.12 10.20 10.35
C THR A 86 -0.87 10.26 11.68
N GLU A 87 -1.90 11.08 11.79
CA GLU A 87 -2.81 11.10 12.93
C GLU A 87 -3.49 9.72 13.06
N ALA A 88 -2.88 8.84 13.81
CA ALA A 88 -3.32 7.47 14.03
C ALA A 88 -3.66 7.28 15.51
N ALA A 89 -4.64 6.45 15.81
CA ALA A 89 -4.84 5.99 17.17
C ALA A 89 -3.75 4.96 17.50
N ILE A 90 -2.99 5.20 18.57
CA ILE A 90 -1.96 4.29 19.07
C ILE A 90 -2.48 3.66 20.36
N TRP A 91 -2.36 2.33 20.46
CA TRP A 91 -3.02 1.59 21.51
C TRP A 91 -2.18 0.41 22.04
N PHE A 92 -2.49 0.05 23.27
CA PHE A 92 -2.08 -1.19 23.93
C PHE A 92 -3.32 -2.00 24.31
N ALA A 93 -3.36 -3.27 23.90
CA ALA A 93 -4.42 -4.20 24.24
C ALA A 93 -3.92 -5.32 25.15
N ARG A 94 -4.74 -5.74 26.12
CA ARG A 94 -4.53 -6.92 26.95
C ARG A 94 -5.04 -8.18 26.25
N PRO A 95 -4.65 -9.37 26.70
CA PRO A 95 -5.09 -10.62 26.08
C PRO A 95 -6.62 -10.83 26.10
N ASP A 96 -7.34 -10.23 27.04
CA ASP A 96 -8.82 -10.24 27.10
C ASP A 96 -9.48 -9.29 26.09
N GLY A 97 -8.66 -8.54 25.31
CA GLY A 97 -9.13 -7.57 24.32
C GLY A 97 -9.47 -6.19 24.88
N SER A 98 -9.40 -5.96 26.20
CA SER A 98 -9.47 -4.62 26.77
C SER A 98 -8.26 -3.81 26.31
N TYR A 99 -8.46 -2.51 26.01
CA TYR A 99 -7.36 -1.71 25.46
C TYR A 99 -7.40 -0.25 25.91
N ASN A 100 -6.26 0.38 25.84
CA ASN A 100 -6.05 1.79 26.11
C ASN A 100 -5.49 2.46 24.85
N THR A 101 -5.86 3.71 24.60
CA THR A 101 -5.22 4.56 23.58
C THR A 101 -4.38 5.63 24.23
N VAL A 102 -3.34 6.11 23.54
CA VAL A 102 -2.47 7.18 24.04
C VAL A 102 -3.27 8.46 24.25
N GLU A 103 -4.21 8.75 23.35
CA GLU A 103 -4.99 9.98 23.32
C GLU A 103 -6.08 10.02 24.38
N GLU A 104 -6.85 8.91 24.53
CA GLU A 104 -8.07 8.90 25.37
C GLU A 104 -7.93 8.03 26.63
N GLY A 105 -6.86 7.25 26.75
CA GLY A 105 -6.70 6.28 27.85
C GLY A 105 -7.59 5.05 27.68
N PRO A 106 -8.24 4.55 28.75
CA PRO A 106 -9.03 3.33 28.71
C PRO A 106 -10.20 3.42 27.74
N ALA A 107 -10.25 2.51 26.75
CA ALA A 107 -11.36 2.45 25.80
C ALA A 107 -12.56 1.73 26.40
N LYS A 108 -13.78 2.21 26.08
CA LYS A 108 -15.04 1.56 26.49
C LYS A 108 -15.34 0.26 25.76
N GLN A 109 -14.74 0.08 24.58
CA GLN A 109 -14.92 -1.05 23.70
C GLN A 109 -13.83 -2.10 23.92
N ASN A 110 -13.98 -3.26 23.27
CA ASN A 110 -13.06 -4.39 23.36
C ASN A 110 -12.62 -4.82 21.94
N LEU A 111 -11.41 -5.38 21.81
CA LEU A 111 -10.84 -5.82 20.52
C LEU A 111 -10.97 -7.33 20.27
N SER A 112 -11.45 -8.12 21.25
CA SER A 112 -11.53 -9.58 21.15
C SER A 112 -12.38 -10.09 19.98
N ASP A 113 -13.37 -9.31 19.54
CA ASP A 113 -14.24 -9.61 18.39
C ASP A 113 -13.61 -9.23 17.02
N ARG A 114 -12.44 -8.61 17.02
CA ARG A 114 -11.74 -8.27 15.77
C ARG A 114 -11.12 -9.50 15.14
N ALA A 115 -11.40 -9.74 13.87
CA ALA A 115 -10.91 -10.91 13.13
C ALA A 115 -9.37 -11.07 13.16
N TYR A 116 -8.63 -9.97 13.33
CA TYR A 116 -7.18 -10.01 13.43
C TYR A 116 -6.65 -10.32 14.84
N PHE A 117 -7.46 -10.14 15.89
CA PHE A 117 -7.01 -10.23 17.27
C PHE A 117 -6.49 -11.61 17.67
N PRO A 118 -7.09 -12.74 17.24
CA PRO A 118 -6.54 -14.06 17.48
C PRO A 118 -5.11 -14.27 16.96
N ASN A 119 -4.72 -13.59 15.88
CA ASN A 119 -3.35 -13.66 15.36
C ASN A 119 -2.36 -13.03 16.35
N LEU A 120 -2.71 -11.92 16.98
CA LEU A 120 -1.88 -11.29 18.01
C LEU A 120 -1.72 -12.21 19.22
N LEU A 121 -2.79 -12.86 19.67
CA LEU A 121 -2.74 -13.84 20.76
C LEU A 121 -1.92 -15.08 20.42
N ALA A 122 -1.83 -15.43 19.13
CA ALA A 122 -0.97 -16.50 18.62
C ALA A 122 0.49 -16.06 18.40
N GLY A 123 0.87 -14.86 18.86
CA GLY A 123 2.23 -14.33 18.73
C GLY A 123 2.59 -13.86 17.30
N LYS A 124 1.60 -13.58 16.45
CA LYS A 124 1.82 -13.17 15.06
C LYS A 124 1.57 -11.67 14.88
N ASP A 125 2.43 -11.03 14.10
CA ASP A 125 2.21 -9.66 13.66
C ASP A 125 0.94 -9.55 12.80
N VAL A 126 0.33 -8.39 12.84
CA VAL A 126 -0.83 -8.01 12.04
C VAL A 126 -0.50 -6.78 11.23
N LEU A 127 -0.72 -6.85 9.92
CA LEU A 127 -0.52 -5.72 9.01
C LEU A 127 -1.57 -5.75 7.89
N GLY A 128 -2.27 -4.64 7.72
CA GLY A 128 -3.17 -4.44 6.59
C GLY A 128 -4.67 -4.62 6.80
N PRO A 129 -5.19 -5.27 7.88
CA PRO A 129 -6.63 -5.35 8.07
C PRO A 129 -7.30 -3.98 8.05
N LEU A 130 -8.40 -3.89 7.29
CA LEU A 130 -9.22 -2.69 7.19
C LEU A 130 -10.32 -2.71 8.24
N VAL A 131 -10.37 -1.68 9.07
CA VAL A 131 -11.37 -1.56 10.13
C VAL A 131 -11.95 -0.15 10.23
N VAL A 132 -13.17 -0.05 10.75
CA VAL A 132 -13.62 1.19 11.37
C VAL A 132 -13.14 1.16 12.82
N SER A 133 -12.35 2.15 13.22
CA SER A 133 -11.80 2.26 14.57
C SER A 133 -12.92 2.35 15.58
N LYS A 134 -12.84 1.55 16.66
CA LYS A 134 -13.85 1.54 17.71
C LYS A 134 -13.78 2.78 18.61
N SER A 135 -12.57 3.33 18.80
CA SER A 135 -12.36 4.54 19.59
C SER A 135 -12.67 5.81 18.81
N THR A 136 -12.19 5.92 17.56
CA THR A 136 -12.26 7.18 16.80
C THR A 136 -13.32 7.21 15.70
N GLY A 137 -13.92 6.06 15.33
CA GLY A 137 -14.84 5.94 14.19
C GLY A 137 -14.20 6.09 12.81
N HIS A 138 -12.89 6.31 12.74
CA HIS A 138 -12.19 6.49 11.46
C HIS A 138 -11.94 5.16 10.74
N ARG A 139 -11.96 5.21 9.41
CA ARG A 139 -11.50 4.11 8.54
C ARG A 139 -10.00 3.99 8.65
N SER A 140 -9.54 2.84 9.13
CA SER A 140 -8.14 2.64 9.51
C SER A 140 -7.58 1.32 9.02
N ILE A 141 -6.29 1.31 8.82
CA ILE A 141 -5.45 0.16 8.50
C ILE A 141 -4.74 -0.23 9.79
N ILE A 142 -4.88 -1.49 10.21
CA ILE A 142 -4.23 -1.97 11.43
C ILE A 142 -2.82 -2.43 11.15
N THR A 143 -1.90 -1.91 11.96
CA THR A 143 -0.54 -2.43 12.14
C THR A 143 -0.37 -2.72 13.61
N ALA A 144 -0.10 -3.98 13.98
CA ALA A 144 0.02 -4.37 15.38
C ALA A 144 0.98 -5.54 15.57
N VAL A 145 1.57 -5.61 16.77
CA VAL A 145 2.50 -6.64 17.15
C VAL A 145 2.16 -7.21 18.53
N PRO A 146 2.36 -8.50 18.78
CA PRO A 146 2.24 -9.07 20.13
C PRO A 146 3.37 -8.57 21.03
N VAL A 147 3.08 -8.40 22.30
CA VAL A 147 4.05 -8.24 23.37
C VAL A 147 4.18 -9.56 24.11
N THR A 148 5.39 -10.12 24.13
CA THR A 148 5.64 -11.42 24.75
C THR A 148 6.60 -11.29 25.92
N GLU A 149 6.30 -12.00 27.01
CA GLU A 149 7.17 -12.14 28.17
C GLU A 149 7.24 -13.63 28.57
N ALA A 150 8.43 -14.15 28.75
CA ALA A 150 8.66 -15.57 29.06
C ALA A 150 7.90 -16.56 28.15
N GLY A 151 7.83 -16.25 26.83
CA GLY A 151 7.15 -17.08 25.81
C GLY A 151 5.63 -16.98 25.80
N LYS A 152 5.02 -16.12 26.63
CA LYS A 152 3.57 -15.89 26.66
C LYS A 152 3.23 -14.49 26.11
N VAL A 153 2.12 -14.37 25.40
CA VAL A 153 1.60 -13.06 24.99
C VAL A 153 0.96 -12.39 26.21
N VAL A 154 1.54 -11.26 26.63
CA VAL A 154 1.06 -10.44 27.76
C VAL A 154 0.24 -9.22 27.28
N GLY A 155 0.28 -8.93 25.98
CA GLY A 155 -0.48 -7.85 25.38
C GLY A 155 -0.15 -7.70 23.92
N ALA A 156 -0.65 -6.62 23.31
CA ALA A 156 -0.32 -6.22 21.95
C ALA A 156 -0.23 -4.70 21.84
N LEU A 157 0.72 -4.22 21.05
CA LEU A 157 0.82 -2.81 20.66
C LEU A 157 0.30 -2.63 19.24
N GLY A 158 -0.40 -1.54 18.98
CA GLY A 158 -0.90 -1.29 17.64
C GLY A 158 -1.08 0.18 17.30
N VAL A 159 -1.08 0.42 16.00
CA VAL A 159 -1.35 1.70 15.35
C VAL A 159 -2.50 1.49 14.35
N SER A 160 -3.53 2.31 14.50
CA SER A 160 -4.65 2.40 13.57
C SER A 160 -4.38 3.54 12.59
N VAL A 161 -3.66 3.29 11.51
CA VAL A 161 -3.31 4.29 10.48
C VAL A 161 -4.57 4.70 9.72
N ARG A 162 -4.90 5.99 9.68
CA ARG A 162 -6.06 6.51 8.94
C ARG A 162 -5.84 6.36 7.43
N SER A 163 -6.69 5.58 6.77
CA SER A 163 -6.60 5.34 5.32
C SER A 163 -6.64 6.63 4.52
N ARG A 164 -7.42 7.64 4.95
CA ARG A 164 -7.51 8.94 4.30
C ARG A 164 -6.17 9.66 4.33
N LEU A 165 -5.56 9.80 5.51
CA LEU A 165 -4.29 10.51 5.68
C LEU A 165 -3.15 9.81 4.95
N LEU A 166 -3.13 8.47 4.97
CA LEU A 166 -2.14 7.71 4.20
C LEU A 166 -2.30 7.94 2.70
N SER A 167 -3.53 7.99 2.17
CA SER A 167 -3.75 8.32 0.75
C SER A 167 -3.32 9.73 0.39
N ASP A 168 -3.65 10.72 1.22
CA ASP A 168 -3.30 12.13 1.01
C ASP A 168 -1.77 12.31 1.04
N MET A 169 -1.08 11.71 2.04
CA MET A 169 0.38 11.71 2.14
C MET A 169 1.06 11.13 0.89
N VAL A 170 0.55 10.04 0.36
CA VAL A 170 1.11 9.41 -0.85
C VAL A 170 0.96 10.31 -2.06
N ILE A 171 -0.23 10.90 -2.26
CA ILE A 171 -0.49 11.81 -3.38
C ILE A 171 0.44 13.02 -3.31
N GLU A 172 0.60 13.60 -2.14
CA GLU A 172 1.48 14.75 -1.89
C GLU A 172 2.95 14.41 -2.15
N ARG A 173 3.47 13.36 -1.49
CA ARG A 173 4.89 12.98 -1.59
C ARG A 173 5.30 12.49 -2.99
N SER A 174 4.39 11.91 -3.75
CA SER A 174 4.66 11.43 -5.10
C SER A 174 4.36 12.45 -6.19
N SER A 175 3.80 13.62 -5.86
CA SER A 175 3.40 14.67 -6.81
C SER A 175 2.57 14.12 -7.98
N MET A 176 1.69 13.16 -7.70
CA MET A 176 0.92 12.46 -8.73
C MET A 176 -0.05 13.40 -9.45
N PRO A 177 -0.04 13.43 -10.79
CA PRO A 177 -0.94 14.23 -11.59
C PRO A 177 -2.42 14.05 -11.22
N ALA A 178 -3.22 15.10 -11.37
CA ALA A 178 -4.62 15.09 -10.93
C ALA A 178 -5.52 14.19 -11.78
N ASP A 179 -5.15 13.94 -13.04
CA ASP A 179 -5.84 13.05 -13.98
C ASP A 179 -5.60 11.56 -13.71
N LEU A 180 -4.62 11.22 -12.87
CA LEU A 180 -4.37 9.85 -12.48
C LEU A 180 -5.22 9.45 -11.27
N VAL A 181 -5.87 8.30 -11.35
CA VAL A 181 -6.64 7.70 -10.27
C VAL A 181 -5.80 6.63 -9.57
N LEU A 182 -5.41 6.93 -8.32
CA LEU A 182 -4.69 6.00 -7.47
C LEU A 182 -5.65 5.32 -6.52
N TYR A 183 -5.55 3.99 -6.42
CA TYR A 183 -6.24 3.22 -5.40
C TYR A 183 -5.48 1.94 -5.06
N ALA A 184 -5.80 1.35 -3.93
CA ALA A 184 -5.29 0.04 -3.54
C ALA A 184 -6.45 -0.84 -3.07
N LEU A 185 -6.49 -2.09 -3.52
CA LEU A 185 -7.48 -3.09 -3.13
C LEU A 185 -6.83 -4.09 -2.16
N ASP A 186 -7.52 -4.44 -1.09
CA ASP A 186 -7.12 -5.55 -0.24
C ASP A 186 -7.38 -6.90 -0.94
N GLY A 187 -7.01 -8.01 -0.28
CA GLY A 187 -7.19 -9.35 -0.84
C GLY A 187 -8.64 -9.76 -1.12
N THR A 188 -9.62 -9.02 -0.59
CA THR A 188 -11.06 -9.22 -0.85
C THR A 188 -11.58 -8.33 -1.97
N GLY A 189 -10.77 -7.41 -2.48
CA GLY A 189 -11.17 -6.40 -3.47
C GLY A 189 -11.76 -5.12 -2.87
N LYS A 190 -11.72 -4.96 -1.55
CA LYS A 190 -12.16 -3.72 -0.90
C LYS A 190 -11.11 -2.64 -1.06
N ALA A 191 -11.51 -1.41 -1.38
CA ALA A 191 -10.59 -0.29 -1.52
C ALA A 191 -9.99 0.11 -0.16
N ALA A 192 -8.74 -0.22 0.07
CA ALA A 192 -7.97 0.17 1.25
C ALA A 192 -7.58 1.65 1.20
N LEU A 193 -7.12 2.10 0.04
CA LEU A 193 -6.74 3.47 -0.28
C LEU A 193 -7.43 3.89 -1.57
N HIS A 194 -7.75 5.16 -1.71
CA HIS A 194 -8.31 5.70 -2.94
C HIS A 194 -8.13 7.23 -2.97
N ARG A 195 -7.83 7.81 -4.17
CA ARG A 195 -7.77 9.27 -4.36
C ARG A 195 -9.09 9.94 -3.97
N ASP A 196 -10.24 9.35 -4.33
CA ASP A 196 -11.55 9.78 -3.86
C ASP A 196 -11.89 9.09 -2.52
N PRO A 197 -11.97 9.84 -1.40
CA PRO A 197 -12.25 9.26 -0.08
C PRO A 197 -13.61 8.56 0.03
N LYS A 198 -14.57 8.91 -0.82
CA LYS A 198 -15.91 8.30 -0.83
C LYS A 198 -15.86 6.83 -1.27
N ARG A 199 -14.82 6.44 -2.02
CA ARG A 199 -14.61 5.08 -2.51
C ARG A 199 -13.81 4.20 -1.55
N MET A 200 -13.18 4.77 -0.51
CA MET A 200 -12.46 4.00 0.51
C MET A 200 -13.41 3.09 1.28
N PHE A 201 -12.97 1.86 1.57
CA PHE A 201 -13.72 0.82 2.30
C PHE A 201 -14.99 0.34 1.58
N ARG A 202 -15.08 0.62 0.28
CA ARG A 202 -16.14 0.10 -0.59
C ARG A 202 -15.57 -0.93 -1.56
N TYR A 203 -16.43 -1.81 -2.05
CA TYR A 203 -16.09 -2.69 -3.15
C TYR A 203 -16.37 -1.98 -4.48
N PRO A 204 -15.58 -2.23 -5.54
CA PRO A 204 -15.90 -1.75 -6.88
C PRO A 204 -17.30 -2.16 -7.34
N SER A 205 -17.76 -3.36 -6.97
CA SER A 205 -19.11 -3.86 -7.24
C SER A 205 -20.24 -2.99 -6.65
N ASP A 206 -19.97 -2.21 -5.59
CA ASP A 206 -20.96 -1.29 -5.02
C ASP A 206 -21.28 -0.11 -5.98
N ILE A 207 -20.51 0.05 -7.06
CA ILE A 207 -20.70 1.07 -8.08
C ILE A 207 -21.70 0.59 -9.14
N GLY A 208 -21.86 -0.74 -9.29
CA GLY A 208 -22.82 -1.35 -10.20
C GLY A 208 -22.39 -1.38 -11.68
N ASP A 209 -21.10 -1.29 -11.96
CA ASP A 209 -20.55 -1.40 -13.32
C ASP A 209 -19.90 -2.77 -13.54
N THR A 210 -20.49 -3.58 -14.41
CA THR A 210 -20.02 -4.94 -14.70
C THR A 210 -18.65 -5.00 -15.36
N SER A 211 -18.24 -3.94 -16.07
CA SER A 211 -16.90 -3.82 -16.66
C SER A 211 -15.85 -3.67 -15.56
N LEU A 212 -16.13 -2.83 -14.56
CA LEU A 212 -15.28 -2.63 -13.39
C LEU A 212 -15.18 -3.92 -12.55
N ASP A 213 -16.25 -4.67 -12.39
CA ASP A 213 -16.24 -5.95 -11.67
C ASP A 213 -15.31 -6.97 -12.33
N LYS A 214 -15.39 -7.11 -13.66
CA LYS A 214 -14.51 -7.99 -14.44
C LYS A 214 -13.04 -7.55 -14.32
N ALA A 215 -12.78 -6.25 -14.43
CA ALA A 215 -11.44 -5.71 -14.28
C ALA A 215 -10.89 -5.96 -12.88
N THR A 216 -11.70 -5.77 -11.84
CA THR A 216 -11.33 -6.05 -10.44
C THR A 216 -10.97 -7.52 -10.24
N ALA A 217 -11.75 -8.44 -10.77
CA ALA A 217 -11.42 -9.87 -10.73
C ALA A 217 -10.07 -10.17 -11.42
N GLY A 218 -9.81 -9.54 -12.57
CA GLY A 218 -8.52 -9.65 -13.27
C GLY A 218 -7.34 -9.09 -12.48
N ILE A 219 -7.53 -7.95 -11.81
CA ILE A 219 -6.53 -7.34 -10.92
C ILE A 219 -6.21 -8.28 -9.75
N LEU A 220 -7.23 -8.85 -9.11
CA LEU A 220 -7.03 -9.72 -7.95
C LEU A 220 -6.31 -11.02 -8.31
N ALA A 221 -6.55 -11.55 -9.51
CA ALA A 221 -5.99 -12.83 -9.96
C ALA A 221 -4.49 -12.77 -10.33
N GLN A 222 -3.92 -11.59 -10.58
CA GLN A 222 -2.57 -11.46 -11.12
C GLN A 222 -1.65 -10.66 -10.18
N GLU A 223 -0.34 -10.89 -10.24
CA GLU A 223 0.66 -10.16 -9.43
C GLU A 223 0.92 -8.75 -9.97
N ILE A 224 0.98 -8.61 -11.28
CA ILE A 224 1.22 -7.38 -12.02
C ILE A 224 0.51 -7.47 -13.36
N GLY A 225 0.01 -6.36 -13.88
CA GLY A 225 -0.65 -6.38 -15.18
C GLY A 225 -1.31 -5.07 -15.54
N ARG A 226 -2.15 -5.17 -16.58
CA ARG A 226 -2.97 -4.10 -17.14
C ARG A 226 -4.39 -4.59 -17.35
N VAL A 227 -5.34 -3.73 -17.11
CA VAL A 227 -6.76 -3.93 -17.42
C VAL A 227 -7.34 -2.67 -18.05
N SER A 228 -8.43 -2.85 -18.80
CA SER A 228 -9.26 -1.74 -19.25
C SER A 228 -10.69 -1.98 -18.79
N TYR A 229 -11.39 -0.92 -18.40
CA TYR A 229 -12.79 -0.98 -17.97
C TYR A 229 -13.50 0.34 -18.25
N SER A 230 -14.82 0.29 -18.30
CA SER A 230 -15.66 1.48 -18.35
C SER A 230 -16.15 1.82 -16.96
N ILE A 231 -16.27 3.10 -16.66
CA ILE A 231 -16.86 3.61 -15.41
C ILE A 231 -17.45 5.00 -15.68
N GLU A 232 -18.70 5.22 -15.27
CA GLU A 232 -19.40 6.52 -15.45
C GLU A 232 -19.35 7.02 -16.90
N GLY A 233 -19.45 6.11 -17.87
CA GLY A 233 -19.43 6.43 -19.30
C GLY A 233 -18.06 6.71 -19.91
N LYS A 234 -16.96 6.59 -19.13
CA LYS A 234 -15.59 6.78 -19.61
C LYS A 234 -14.85 5.45 -19.67
N THR A 235 -14.00 5.28 -20.66
CA THR A 235 -13.05 4.19 -20.72
C THR A 235 -11.82 4.53 -19.88
N ARG A 236 -11.35 3.58 -19.08
CA ARG A 236 -10.19 3.75 -18.21
C ARG A 236 -9.20 2.62 -18.45
N ILE A 237 -7.93 2.98 -18.58
CA ILE A 237 -6.82 2.02 -18.59
C ILE A 237 -6.16 2.08 -17.22
N ALA A 238 -5.88 0.91 -16.65
CA ALA A 238 -5.24 0.76 -15.36
C ALA A 238 -4.08 -0.22 -15.43
N VAL A 239 -2.99 0.12 -14.77
CA VAL A 239 -1.88 -0.79 -14.46
C VAL A 239 -1.86 -1.08 -12.98
N PHE A 240 -1.42 -2.29 -12.61
CA PHE A 240 -1.43 -2.68 -11.22
C PHE A 240 -0.23 -3.54 -10.85
N ALA A 241 0.11 -3.53 -9.55
CA ALA A 241 1.13 -4.37 -8.97
C ALA A 241 0.75 -4.78 -7.55
N ARG A 242 1.05 -6.02 -7.18
CA ARG A 242 0.82 -6.53 -5.82
C ARG A 242 1.95 -6.13 -4.87
N SER A 243 1.58 -5.76 -3.64
CA SER A 243 2.50 -5.69 -2.52
C SER A 243 2.74 -7.08 -1.92
N LYS A 244 4.00 -7.43 -1.70
CA LYS A 244 4.38 -8.64 -0.95
C LYS A 244 4.19 -8.44 0.56
N LEU A 245 4.14 -7.20 1.02
CA LEU A 245 4.00 -6.85 2.44
C LEU A 245 2.55 -7.01 2.91
N THR A 246 1.61 -6.38 2.21
CA THR A 246 0.19 -6.36 2.59
C THR A 246 -0.68 -7.35 1.82
N GLY A 247 -0.19 -7.84 0.68
CA GLY A 247 -0.97 -8.60 -0.30
C GLY A 247 -1.88 -7.71 -1.16
N TRP A 248 -1.92 -6.41 -0.93
CA TRP A 248 -2.79 -5.49 -1.66
C TRP A 248 -2.38 -5.31 -3.11
N LYS A 249 -3.37 -4.99 -3.95
CA LYS A 249 -3.16 -4.60 -5.35
C LYS A 249 -3.18 -3.08 -5.45
N PHE A 250 -2.02 -2.50 -5.73
CA PHE A 250 -1.88 -1.08 -6.01
C PHE A 250 -2.20 -0.82 -7.47
N VAL A 251 -3.04 0.15 -7.75
CA VAL A 251 -3.55 0.44 -9.08
C VAL A 251 -3.39 1.90 -9.40
N LEU A 252 -2.91 2.18 -10.61
CA LEU A 252 -2.85 3.49 -11.22
C LEU A 252 -3.66 3.46 -12.49
N ALA A 253 -4.65 4.34 -12.62
CA ALA A 253 -5.55 4.37 -13.76
C ALA A 253 -5.68 5.78 -14.33
N ARG A 254 -6.00 5.86 -15.63
CA ARG A 254 -6.27 7.11 -16.37
C ARG A 254 -7.45 6.93 -17.29
N ASP A 255 -8.28 7.96 -17.41
CA ASP A 255 -9.32 8.03 -18.41
C ASP A 255 -8.67 8.17 -19.81
N VAL A 256 -9.21 7.44 -20.80
CA VAL A 256 -8.77 7.49 -22.20
C VAL A 256 -10.00 7.67 -23.09
N GLY A 257 -9.95 8.67 -23.98
CA GLY A 257 -11.03 9.01 -24.89
C GLY A 257 -11.69 10.31 -24.55
#